data_bd364e26cd46aff654c6d089b99401d0
#
_entry.id   bd364e26cd46aff654c6d089b99401d0
#
_cell.length_a   1.000
_cell.length_b   1.000
_cell.length_c   1.000
_cell.angle_alpha   90.00
_cell.angle_beta   90.00
_cell.angle_gamma   90.00
#
_symmetry.space_group_name_H-M   'P 1'
#
loop_
_entity.id
_entity.type
_entity.pdbx_description
1 polymer ?
#
loop_
_entity_poly.entity_id
_entity_poly.type
_entity_poly.pdbx_seq_one_letter_code
_entity_poly.pdbx_strand_id
1 'polypeptide(L)'
;MNQKEIKKIVSEMTLEEKAGMCSGKDNWHLKSVERLGIPEVMVSDGPHGLRKQEDKTDHLGLNGSKRAVCFPAACASACSFDRGLLQVLGAAIGEECQAADVSIVWGPAGNLMPYPPC
;
A
#
# COMPACT_ATOMS: atom_id res chain seq x y z
N MET A 1 2.13 14.62 12.07
CA MET A 1 0.78 15.24 12.07
C MET A 1 -0.05 14.64 13.19
N ASN A 2 -0.66 15.44 14.04
CA ASN A 2 -1.47 14.95 15.16
C ASN A 2 -2.96 14.86 14.79
N GLN A 3 -3.78 14.19 15.62
CA GLN A 3 -5.21 14.02 15.34
C GLN A 3 -6.01 15.33 15.19
N LYS A 4 -5.58 16.41 15.88
CA LYS A 4 -6.26 17.70 15.76
C LYS A 4 -6.02 18.33 14.39
N GLU A 5 -4.79 18.22 13.89
CA GLU A 5 -4.41 18.69 12.55
C GLU A 5 -5.15 17.92 11.46
N ILE A 6 -5.26 16.59 11.60
CA ILE A 6 -6.02 15.75 10.66
C ILE A 6 -7.49 16.18 10.63
N LYS A 7 -8.13 16.33 11.81
CA LYS A 7 -9.53 16.77 11.89
C LYS A 7 -9.74 18.14 11.27
N LYS A 8 -8.80 19.07 11.46
CA LYS A 8 -8.85 20.40 10.86
C LYS A 8 -8.83 20.27 9.33
N ILE A 9 -7.85 19.56 8.77
CA ILE A 9 -7.75 19.35 7.31
C ILE A 9 -9.04 18.75 6.75
N VAL A 10 -9.56 17.69 7.39
CA VAL A 10 -10.80 17.03 6.96
C VAL A 10 -12.00 17.98 7.04
N SER A 11 -12.06 18.90 8.03
CA SER A 11 -13.13 19.89 8.11
C SER A 11 -13.09 20.95 7.01
N GLU A 12 -11.91 21.23 6.48
CA GLU A 12 -11.68 22.18 5.39
C GLU A 12 -11.91 21.58 3.99
N MET A 13 -12.00 20.24 3.89
CA MET A 13 -12.25 19.55 2.62
C MET A 13 -13.70 19.68 2.18
N THR A 14 -13.91 19.88 0.87
CA THR A 14 -15.24 19.78 0.25
C THR A 14 -15.73 18.33 0.21
N LEU A 15 -17.00 18.13 -0.11
CA LEU A 15 -17.56 16.78 -0.25
C LEU A 15 -16.91 16.03 -1.42
N GLU A 16 -16.68 16.71 -2.53
CA GLU A 16 -16.01 16.16 -3.72
C GLU A 16 -14.58 15.72 -3.41
N GLU A 17 -13.85 16.52 -2.65
CA GLU A 17 -12.49 16.16 -2.24
C GLU A 17 -12.47 14.94 -1.30
N LYS A 18 -13.39 14.88 -0.35
CA LYS A 18 -13.54 13.70 0.53
C LYS A 18 -13.88 12.45 -0.28
N ALA A 19 -14.83 12.55 -1.19
CA ALA A 19 -15.21 11.45 -2.08
C ALA A 19 -14.03 11.06 -3.01
N GLY A 20 -13.30 12.06 -3.50
CA GLY A 20 -12.10 11.86 -4.31
C GLY A 20 -10.98 11.11 -3.59
N MET A 21 -10.78 11.36 -2.29
CA MET A 21 -9.80 10.64 -1.46
C MET A 21 -10.19 9.16 -1.24
N CYS A 22 -11.49 8.82 -1.33
CA CYS A 22 -11.96 7.43 -1.24
C CYS A 22 -11.87 6.66 -2.56
N SER A 23 -11.53 7.34 -3.65
CA SER A 23 -11.34 6.73 -4.97
C SER A 23 -9.92 7.01 -5.47
N GLY A 24 -9.34 6.10 -6.26
CA GLY A 24 -8.06 6.33 -6.89
C GLY A 24 -8.10 7.48 -7.91
N LYS A 25 -6.96 8.05 -8.21
CA LYS A 25 -6.70 8.85 -9.41
C LYS A 25 -6.53 7.93 -10.61
N ASP A 26 -5.80 6.88 -10.41
CA ASP A 26 -5.58 5.76 -11.32
C ASP A 26 -5.43 4.46 -10.50
N ASN A 27 -4.87 3.40 -11.10
CA ASN A 27 -4.73 2.09 -10.45
C ASN A 27 -3.77 2.11 -9.25
N TRP A 28 -2.83 3.06 -9.22
CA TRP A 28 -1.71 3.05 -8.28
C TRP A 28 -1.54 4.37 -7.51
N HIS A 29 -2.40 5.36 -7.75
CA HIS A 29 -2.29 6.64 -7.07
C HIS A 29 -3.61 7.08 -6.45
N LEU A 30 -3.53 7.62 -5.24
CA LEU A 30 -4.60 8.36 -4.62
C LEU A 30 -4.56 9.82 -5.10
N LYS A 31 -5.73 10.46 -5.13
CA LYS A 31 -5.83 11.86 -5.55
C LYS A 31 -5.17 12.79 -4.54
N SER A 32 -4.49 13.82 -5.03
CA SER A 32 -4.02 14.95 -4.23
C SER A 32 -5.15 15.92 -3.89
N VAL A 33 -4.95 16.73 -2.84
CA VAL A 33 -5.73 17.93 -2.55
C VAL A 33 -4.75 19.07 -2.33
N GLU A 34 -4.24 19.61 -3.44
CA GLU A 34 -3.11 20.55 -3.46
C GLU A 34 -3.35 21.80 -2.60
N ARG A 35 -4.57 22.36 -2.63
CA ARG A 35 -4.92 23.54 -1.83
C ARG A 35 -4.81 23.32 -0.32
N LEU A 36 -4.83 22.07 0.14
CA LEU A 36 -4.65 21.68 1.55
C LEU A 36 -3.28 21.06 1.82
N GLY A 37 -2.38 21.07 0.83
CA GLY A 37 -1.05 20.49 0.93
C GLY A 37 -1.03 18.97 1.03
N ILE A 38 -2.09 18.29 0.58
CA ILE A 38 -2.16 16.82 0.54
C ILE A 38 -1.59 16.37 -0.82
N PRO A 39 -0.42 15.70 -0.82
CA PRO A 39 0.20 15.24 -2.05
C PRO A 39 -0.55 14.04 -2.65
N GLU A 40 -0.25 13.75 -3.90
CA GLU A 40 -0.55 12.47 -4.52
C GLU A 40 0.23 11.37 -3.79
N VAL A 41 -0.42 10.25 -3.53
CA VAL A 41 0.16 9.14 -2.78
C VAL A 41 0.16 7.90 -3.65
N MET A 42 1.33 7.30 -3.84
CA MET A 42 1.47 6.03 -4.54
C MET A 42 1.12 4.87 -3.62
N VAL A 43 0.30 3.96 -4.14
CA VAL A 43 -0.02 2.66 -3.55
C VAL A 43 0.51 1.55 -4.45
N SER A 44 0.84 0.40 -3.89
CA SER A 44 1.32 -0.75 -4.66
C SER A 44 0.93 -2.05 -3.99
N ASP A 45 0.85 -3.11 -4.77
CA ASP A 45 0.80 -4.46 -4.25
C ASP A 45 2.13 -4.84 -3.61
N GLY A 46 2.11 -5.79 -2.67
CA GLY A 46 3.35 -6.30 -2.11
C GLY A 46 3.24 -7.05 -0.79
N PRO A 47 2.29 -8.00 -0.62
CA PRO A 47 2.17 -8.75 0.62
C PRO A 47 3.38 -9.66 0.90
N HIS A 48 4.13 -10.01 -0.13
CA HIS A 48 5.31 -10.88 -0.07
C HIS A 48 6.54 -10.26 -0.75
N GLY A 49 6.57 -8.96 -0.86
CA GLY A 49 7.58 -8.17 -1.54
C GLY A 49 6.95 -7.14 -2.47
N LEU A 50 7.60 -6.01 -2.61
CA LEU A 50 7.07 -4.90 -3.39
C LEU A 50 6.85 -5.28 -4.86
N ARG A 51 5.68 -4.94 -5.40
CA ARG A 51 5.33 -5.13 -6.81
C ARG A 51 4.99 -3.80 -7.47
N LYS A 52 5.95 -2.91 -7.55
CA LYS A 52 5.79 -1.62 -8.21
C LYS A 52 5.96 -1.79 -9.73
N GLN A 53 4.98 -1.37 -10.52
CA GLN A 53 5.11 -1.27 -11.98
C GLN A 53 5.99 -0.08 -12.36
N GLU A 54 6.84 -0.23 -13.39
CA GLU A 54 7.79 0.81 -13.82
C GLU A 54 7.17 1.78 -14.81
N ASP A 55 6.24 1.31 -15.66
CA ASP A 55 5.64 2.06 -16.74
C ASP A 55 4.12 2.17 -16.65
N LYS A 56 3.49 2.48 -17.80
CA LYS A 56 2.04 2.63 -17.90
C LYS A 56 1.31 1.50 -17.21
N THR A 57 0.50 1.89 -16.26
CA THR A 57 -0.33 1.00 -15.47
C THR A 57 -1.21 0.13 -16.35
N ASP A 58 -1.13 -1.18 -16.20
CA ASP A 58 -2.10 -2.12 -16.73
C ASP A 58 -2.90 -2.76 -15.58
N HIS A 59 -4.13 -3.17 -15.87
CA HIS A 59 -4.98 -3.85 -14.90
C HIS A 59 -4.57 -5.30 -14.64
N LEU A 60 -3.74 -5.87 -15.50
CA LEU A 60 -3.36 -7.29 -15.47
C LEU A 60 -1.99 -7.51 -14.84
N GLY A 61 -1.20 -6.46 -14.65
CA GLY A 61 0.15 -6.55 -14.11
C GLY A 61 1.11 -7.32 -15.03
N LEU A 62 0.90 -7.21 -16.34
CA LEU A 62 1.74 -7.86 -17.36
C LEU A 62 2.97 -7.03 -17.72
N ASN A 63 2.94 -5.74 -17.42
CA ASN A 63 4.08 -4.84 -17.65
C ASN A 63 5.23 -5.11 -16.67
N GLY A 64 6.42 -4.66 -17.05
CA GLY A 64 7.62 -4.78 -16.22
C GLY A 64 7.42 -4.17 -14.84
N SER A 65 7.89 -4.88 -13.82
CA SER A 65 7.88 -4.41 -12.44
C SER A 65 9.30 -4.12 -11.97
N LYS A 66 9.44 -3.16 -11.08
CA LYS A 66 10.72 -2.87 -10.42
C LYS A 66 11.20 -4.12 -9.69
N ARG A 67 12.50 -4.41 -9.80
CA ARG A 67 13.09 -5.53 -9.06
C ARG A 67 12.99 -5.28 -7.57
N ALA A 68 12.48 -6.28 -6.85
CA ALA A 68 12.34 -6.28 -5.40
C ALA A 68 12.60 -7.69 -4.86
N VAL A 69 12.79 -7.80 -3.56
CA VAL A 69 12.99 -9.09 -2.91
C VAL A 69 11.67 -9.85 -2.88
N CYS A 70 11.71 -11.13 -3.25
CA CYS A 70 10.59 -12.04 -3.08
C CYS A 70 10.69 -12.71 -1.70
N PHE A 71 9.91 -12.24 -0.76
CA PHE A 71 9.81 -12.82 0.57
C PHE A 71 8.92 -14.09 0.56
N PRO A 72 9.03 -14.94 1.60
CA PRO A 72 8.18 -16.13 1.71
C PRO A 72 6.69 -15.77 1.69
N ALA A 73 5.88 -16.60 1.05
CA ALA A 73 4.43 -16.46 1.06
C ALA A 73 3.86 -16.47 2.49
N ALA A 74 2.68 -15.89 2.68
CA ALA A 74 2.06 -15.75 4.00
C ALA A 74 1.88 -17.10 4.72
N CYS A 75 1.54 -18.15 3.98
CA CYS A 75 1.44 -19.50 4.56
C CYS A 75 2.78 -20.02 5.09
N ALA A 76 3.89 -19.74 4.39
CA ALA A 76 5.22 -20.15 4.83
C ALA A 76 5.69 -19.34 6.05
N SER A 77 5.53 -18.01 6.01
CA SER A 77 5.88 -17.14 7.13
C SER A 77 5.02 -17.42 8.38
N ALA A 78 3.73 -17.71 8.20
CA ALA A 78 2.84 -18.08 9.31
C ALA A 78 3.25 -19.39 10.00
N CYS A 79 3.79 -20.36 9.26
CA CYS A 79 4.29 -21.62 9.83
C CYS A 79 5.48 -21.44 10.77
N SER A 80 6.14 -20.29 10.76
CA SER A 80 7.22 -20.00 11.72
C SER A 80 6.72 -19.81 13.14
N PHE A 81 5.48 -19.35 13.34
CA PHE A 81 4.92 -18.89 14.61
C PHE A 81 5.81 -17.87 15.35
N ASP A 82 6.69 -17.19 14.60
CA ASP A 82 7.65 -16.24 15.14
C ASP A 82 7.26 -14.80 14.78
N ARG A 83 6.74 -14.09 15.80
CA ARG A 83 6.35 -12.68 15.64
C ARG A 83 7.54 -11.75 15.37
N GLY A 84 8.72 -12.06 15.93
CA GLY A 84 9.93 -11.29 15.70
C GLY A 84 10.38 -11.38 14.26
N LEU A 85 10.35 -12.58 13.67
CA LEU A 85 10.62 -12.78 12.25
C LEU A 85 9.63 -12.00 11.38
N LEU A 86 8.33 -12.05 11.68
CA LEU A 86 7.32 -11.32 10.92
C LEU A 86 7.52 -9.80 10.99
N GLN A 87 7.96 -9.28 12.13
CA GLN A 87 8.29 -7.87 12.26
C GLN A 87 9.50 -7.49 11.40
N VAL A 88 10.53 -8.31 11.35
CA VAL A 88 11.71 -8.10 10.51
C VAL A 88 11.32 -8.12 9.02
N LEU A 89 10.48 -9.06 8.60
CA LEU A 89 9.97 -9.13 7.23
C LEU A 89 9.19 -7.86 6.87
N GLY A 90 8.29 -7.42 7.74
CA GLY A 90 7.53 -6.19 7.53
C GLY A 90 8.41 -4.95 7.44
N ALA A 91 9.44 -4.84 8.27
CA ALA A 91 10.41 -3.75 8.22
C ALA A 91 11.19 -3.74 6.90
N ALA A 92 11.67 -4.89 6.45
CA ALA A 92 12.40 -5.02 5.18
C ALA A 92 11.54 -4.63 3.97
N ILE A 93 10.26 -5.07 3.92
CA ILE A 93 9.31 -4.63 2.88
C ILE A 93 9.11 -3.11 2.95
N GLY A 94 8.99 -2.55 4.15
CA GLY A 94 8.84 -1.10 4.34
C GLY A 94 10.04 -0.31 3.84
N GLU A 95 11.26 -0.79 4.04
CA GLU A 95 12.49 -0.18 3.53
C GLU A 95 12.52 -0.19 1.99
N GLU A 96 12.14 -1.29 1.36
CA GLU A 96 12.01 -1.37 -0.11
C GLU A 96 10.95 -0.41 -0.65
N CYS A 97 9.82 -0.28 0.04
CA CYS A 97 8.76 0.67 -0.32
C CYS A 97 9.28 2.11 -0.28
N GLN A 98 10.01 2.49 0.76
CA GLN A 98 10.61 3.82 0.88
C GLN A 98 11.64 4.07 -0.23
N ALA A 99 12.52 3.11 -0.50
CA ALA A 99 13.51 3.22 -1.57
C ALA A 99 12.89 3.30 -2.98
N ALA A 100 11.64 2.87 -3.12
CA ALA A 100 10.89 2.90 -4.37
C ALA A 100 9.85 4.03 -4.44
N ASP A 101 9.81 4.97 -3.47
CA ASP A 101 8.79 6.03 -3.38
C ASP A 101 7.35 5.50 -3.36
N VAL A 102 7.12 4.38 -2.67
CA VAL A 102 5.80 3.82 -2.43
C VAL A 102 5.36 4.16 -1.00
N SER A 103 4.27 4.89 -0.87
CA SER A 103 3.79 5.36 0.43
C SER A 103 2.88 4.36 1.13
N ILE A 104 2.15 3.54 0.37
CA ILE A 104 1.24 2.53 0.89
C ILE A 104 1.46 1.22 0.13
N VAL A 105 1.68 0.14 0.87
CA VAL A 105 1.70 -1.21 0.30
C VAL A 105 0.46 -2.00 0.75
N TRP A 106 -0.18 -2.67 -0.20
CA TRP A 106 -1.30 -3.57 0.07
C TRP A 106 -0.76 -4.90 0.62
N GLY A 107 -0.79 -5.02 1.94
CA GLY A 107 -0.28 -6.19 2.66
C GLY A 107 -0.29 -5.97 4.18
N PRO A 108 -0.11 -7.04 4.97
CA PRO A 108 -0.12 -8.44 4.56
C PRO A 108 -1.50 -8.91 4.11
N ALA A 109 -1.52 -9.89 3.20
CA ALA A 109 -2.77 -10.54 2.83
C ALA A 109 -3.17 -11.56 3.91
N GLY A 110 -4.23 -11.26 4.66
CA GLY A 110 -4.85 -12.21 5.56
C GLY A 110 -5.88 -13.06 4.82
N ASN A 111 -6.07 -14.31 5.25
CA ASN A 111 -7.19 -15.10 4.76
C ASN A 111 -8.49 -14.56 5.39
N LEU A 112 -9.23 -13.77 4.63
CA LEU A 112 -10.50 -13.18 5.07
C LEU A 112 -11.71 -14.04 4.70
N MET A 113 -11.50 -15.16 4.00
CA MET A 113 -12.58 -16.07 3.64
C MET A 113 -12.87 -17.04 4.78
N PRO A 114 -14.06 -16.99 5.39
CA PRO A 114 -14.43 -17.92 6.45
C PRO A 114 -14.73 -19.34 5.94
N TYR A 115 -14.67 -19.58 4.62
CA TYR A 115 -15.06 -20.82 3.97
C TYR A 115 -14.45 -21.02 2.60
N PRO A 116 -14.35 -22.28 2.24
CA PRO A 116 -13.51 -23.31 2.78
C PRO A 116 -12.08 -23.06 2.41
N PRO A 117 -11.19 -23.93 2.83
CA PRO A 117 -9.80 -23.56 2.97
C PRO A 117 -9.23 -23.09 1.63
N CYS A 118 -8.80 -21.89 1.61
CA CYS A 118 -7.78 -21.45 0.68
C CYS A 118 -6.44 -21.61 1.35
#